data_b3bfad40be8c21b9f8d30c3cb03d03d4
#
_entry.id   b3bfad40be8c21b9f8d30c3cb03d03d4
#
_cell.length_a   1.000
_cell.length_b   1.000
_cell.length_c   1.000
_cell.angle_alpha   90.00
_cell.angle_beta   90.00
_cell.angle_gamma   90.00
#
_symmetry.space_group_name_H-M   'P 1'
#
loop_
_entity.id
_entity.type
_entity.pdbx_description
1 polymer ?
#
loop_
_entity_poly.entity_id
_entity_poly.type
_entity_poly.pdbx_seq_one_letter_code
_entity_poly.pdbx_strand_id
1 'polypeptide(L)'
;MKFSTLASGLISAAGVSYAQLQLAANGTISRGPFPNDLNGSNFTYPYPVNVFTFESQQQELQMAFMDVKPTCAPNGQTAVVLHGKNFCGPTWNNTIVALSGAGYRVIAPDQVGWCKSTKPDNYQFSLNQLAYNTRGLLNTLGIGNITLIGHSVGGMLSTRFALQYPQTIDKLVLVDPVGLEDYVEKGVPYVSIDFDIAAEAAQTFDAIKAYEQQVYYVGQWEDSYTIWVTMLTNIYFGSKRAQFIKNQGEIVDMVLTSPVAHYFGDIVSKTLLIVGDEDHVAIGSNWASPAVAATLGHFNVLGPQVCAEIPDCTLYQFPTLGHAPQISAPSNFTRVVLDWLNE
;
A
#
# COMPACT_ATOMS: atom_id res chain seq x y z
N MET A 1 -37.56 -54.20 17.48
CA MET A 1 -36.67 -53.06 17.35
C MET A 1 -36.19 -52.96 15.92
N LYS A 2 -36.71 -51.99 15.14
CA LYS A 2 -36.31 -51.77 13.73
C LYS A 2 -35.32 -50.61 13.72
N PHE A 3 -34.08 -50.87 13.34
CA PHE A 3 -33.08 -49.84 13.12
C PHE A 3 -33.33 -49.20 11.74
N SER A 4 -33.60 -47.92 11.77
CA SER A 4 -33.73 -47.07 10.57
C SER A 4 -32.32 -46.72 10.10
N THR A 5 -31.97 -47.14 8.90
CA THR A 5 -30.75 -46.76 8.17
C THR A 5 -30.88 -45.30 7.69
N LEU A 6 -30.17 -44.39 8.27
CA LEU A 6 -29.99 -43.04 7.74
C LEU A 6 -29.09 -43.12 6.50
N ALA A 7 -29.65 -42.78 5.35
CA ALA A 7 -28.91 -42.63 4.10
C ALA A 7 -28.02 -41.35 4.23
N SER A 8 -26.71 -41.58 4.25
CA SER A 8 -25.71 -40.50 4.14
C SER A 8 -25.75 -39.96 2.70
N GLY A 9 -26.36 -38.81 2.50
CA GLY A 9 -26.26 -38.05 1.26
C GLY A 9 -24.81 -37.61 1.06
N LEU A 10 -24.10 -38.25 0.13
CA LEU A 10 -22.83 -37.77 -0.40
C LEU A 10 -23.12 -36.49 -1.16
N ILE A 11 -22.78 -35.36 -0.55
CA ILE A 11 -22.60 -34.10 -1.27
C ILE A 11 -21.36 -34.34 -2.13
N SER A 12 -21.53 -34.55 -3.43
CA SER A 12 -20.44 -34.51 -4.39
C SER A 12 -19.92 -33.08 -4.40
N ALA A 13 -18.84 -32.81 -3.68
CA ALA A 13 -18.05 -31.64 -3.91
C ALA A 13 -17.59 -31.71 -5.37
N ALA A 14 -18.19 -30.89 -6.25
CA ALA A 14 -17.66 -30.69 -7.60
C ALA A 14 -16.18 -30.29 -7.40
N GLY A 15 -15.29 -31.22 -7.76
CA GLY A 15 -13.86 -30.99 -7.64
C GLY A 15 -13.50 -29.82 -8.54
N VAL A 16 -13.30 -28.64 -7.94
CA VAL A 16 -12.66 -27.51 -8.62
C VAL A 16 -11.25 -28.00 -8.94
N SER A 17 -10.98 -28.24 -10.21
CA SER A 17 -9.65 -28.64 -10.67
C SER A 17 -8.68 -27.52 -10.27
N TYR A 18 -7.52 -27.87 -9.75
CA TYR A 18 -6.47 -26.89 -9.41
C TYR A 18 -6.12 -25.95 -10.59
N ALA A 19 -6.34 -26.38 -11.82
CA ALA A 19 -6.18 -25.58 -13.04
C ALA A 19 -7.21 -24.43 -13.16
N GLN A 20 -8.25 -24.39 -12.35
CA GLN A 20 -9.28 -23.33 -12.35
C GLN A 20 -9.11 -22.33 -11.21
N LEU A 21 -8.11 -22.49 -10.32
CA LEU A 21 -7.79 -21.50 -9.32
C LEU A 21 -7.19 -20.26 -10.01
N GLN A 22 -7.96 -19.19 -10.04
CA GLN A 22 -7.42 -17.89 -10.42
C GLN A 22 -6.48 -17.41 -9.31
N LEU A 23 -5.19 -17.30 -9.63
CA LEU A 23 -4.18 -16.80 -8.69
C LEU A 23 -4.03 -15.27 -8.74
N ALA A 24 -4.83 -14.59 -9.55
CA ALA A 24 -4.86 -13.14 -9.70
C ALA A 24 -6.16 -12.69 -10.37
N ALA A 25 -6.55 -11.44 -10.20
CA ALA A 25 -7.68 -10.83 -10.89
C ALA A 25 -7.42 -10.82 -12.41
N ASN A 26 -8.45 -11.12 -13.20
CA ASN A 26 -8.43 -10.97 -14.66
C ASN A 26 -9.17 -9.69 -15.06
N GLY A 27 -8.64 -8.99 -16.04
CA GLY A 27 -9.28 -7.75 -16.49
C GLY A 27 -8.68 -7.21 -17.78
N THR A 28 -9.05 -5.98 -18.11
CA THR A 28 -8.66 -5.27 -19.30
C THR A 28 -8.02 -3.92 -18.98
N ILE A 29 -7.13 -3.45 -19.87
CA ILE A 29 -6.51 -2.13 -19.74
C ILE A 29 -7.16 -1.16 -20.69
N SER A 30 -7.64 -0.04 -20.15
CA SER A 30 -8.05 1.14 -20.91
C SER A 30 -7.02 2.24 -20.74
N ARG A 31 -6.73 2.96 -21.84
CA ARG A 31 -5.78 4.07 -21.89
C ARG A 31 -6.53 5.38 -22.06
N GLY A 32 -6.12 6.40 -21.27
CA GLY A 32 -6.76 7.72 -21.31
C GLY A 32 -6.72 8.43 -22.66
N PRO A 33 -7.23 9.66 -22.72
CA PRO A 33 -7.46 10.53 -21.58
C PRO A 33 -8.71 10.18 -20.76
N PHE A 34 -8.59 10.29 -19.44
CA PHE A 34 -9.71 10.18 -18.49
C PHE A 34 -9.99 11.56 -17.86
N PRO A 35 -11.23 11.79 -17.35
CA PRO A 35 -11.54 12.99 -16.59
C PRO A 35 -10.58 13.18 -15.41
N ASN A 36 -10.24 14.44 -15.09
CA ASN A 36 -9.33 14.72 -13.98
C ASN A 36 -9.92 14.28 -12.63
N ASP A 37 -11.26 14.25 -12.50
CA ASP A 37 -11.98 13.79 -11.32
C ASP A 37 -12.37 12.29 -11.37
N LEU A 38 -11.67 11.48 -12.16
CA LEU A 38 -11.90 10.03 -12.25
C LEU A 38 -12.09 9.43 -10.84
N ASN A 39 -13.21 8.74 -10.67
CA ASN A 39 -13.62 8.15 -9.40
C ASN A 39 -13.59 9.12 -8.19
N GLY A 40 -13.82 10.41 -8.44
CA GLY A 40 -13.94 11.45 -7.40
C GLY A 40 -12.60 11.97 -6.86
N SER A 41 -11.50 11.73 -7.58
CA SER A 41 -10.17 12.25 -7.24
C SER A 41 -9.77 13.37 -8.19
N ASN A 42 -10.15 14.61 -7.88
CA ASN A 42 -9.84 15.78 -8.70
C ASN A 42 -8.42 16.28 -8.46
N PHE A 43 -7.45 15.54 -9.00
CA PHE A 43 -6.03 15.87 -8.93
C PHE A 43 -5.32 15.48 -10.23
N THR A 44 -4.48 16.37 -10.78
CA THR A 44 -3.74 16.09 -12.02
C THR A 44 -2.50 15.24 -11.72
N TYR A 45 -2.39 14.09 -12.40
CA TYR A 45 -1.24 13.20 -12.29
C TYR A 45 -0.10 13.65 -13.21
N PRO A 46 1.15 13.43 -12.79
CA PRO A 46 2.32 13.86 -13.57
C PRO A 46 2.52 13.05 -14.87
N TYR A 47 1.90 11.87 -14.96
CA TYR A 47 1.94 10.99 -16.13
C TYR A 47 0.53 10.56 -16.53
N PRO A 48 0.35 10.10 -17.79
CA PRO A 48 -0.92 9.59 -18.26
C PRO A 48 -1.47 8.47 -17.36
N VAL A 49 -2.74 8.61 -16.98
CA VAL A 49 -3.46 7.60 -16.22
C VAL A 49 -3.97 6.52 -17.17
N ASN A 50 -3.81 5.27 -16.78
CA ASN A 50 -4.43 4.10 -17.39
C ASN A 50 -5.37 3.48 -16.35
N VAL A 51 -6.30 2.65 -16.79
CA VAL A 51 -7.28 1.98 -15.93
C VAL A 51 -7.26 0.48 -16.22
N PHE A 52 -7.08 -0.31 -15.18
CA PHE A 52 -7.30 -1.75 -15.17
C PHE A 52 -8.70 -2.02 -14.63
N THR A 53 -9.60 -2.54 -15.50
CA THR A 53 -10.97 -2.92 -15.14
C THR A 53 -11.04 -4.42 -14.96
N PHE A 54 -11.60 -4.86 -13.83
CA PHE A 54 -11.68 -6.28 -13.45
C PHE A 54 -12.86 -6.55 -12.51
N GLU A 55 -13.27 -7.81 -12.43
CA GLU A 55 -14.28 -8.27 -11.50
C GLU A 55 -13.65 -8.68 -10.17
N SER A 56 -14.22 -8.20 -9.06
CA SER A 56 -13.83 -8.59 -7.72
C SER A 56 -15.02 -8.50 -6.78
N GLN A 57 -15.25 -9.53 -5.95
CA GLN A 57 -16.34 -9.59 -4.98
C GLN A 57 -17.72 -9.27 -5.64
N GLN A 58 -17.95 -9.87 -6.82
CA GLN A 58 -19.19 -9.74 -7.61
C GLN A 58 -19.51 -8.32 -8.10
N GLN A 59 -18.49 -7.48 -8.28
CA GLN A 59 -18.65 -6.14 -8.82
C GLN A 59 -17.49 -5.78 -9.73
N GLU A 60 -17.75 -4.93 -10.73
CA GLU A 60 -16.72 -4.38 -11.60
C GLU A 60 -15.97 -3.26 -10.86
N LEU A 61 -14.66 -3.36 -10.83
CA LEU A 61 -13.77 -2.40 -10.21
C LEU A 61 -12.73 -1.88 -11.20
N GLN A 62 -12.21 -0.71 -10.90
CA GLN A 62 -11.16 -0.04 -11.66
C GLN A 62 -9.98 0.29 -10.76
N MET A 63 -8.78 -0.13 -11.16
CA MET A 63 -7.52 0.37 -10.62
C MET A 63 -6.90 1.35 -11.61
N ALA A 64 -6.77 2.60 -11.20
CA ALA A 64 -6.01 3.61 -11.95
C ALA A 64 -4.51 3.40 -11.71
N PHE A 65 -3.70 3.63 -12.73
CA PHE A 65 -2.25 3.52 -12.59
C PHE A 65 -1.51 4.38 -13.61
N MET A 66 -0.28 4.78 -13.25
CA MET A 66 0.69 5.34 -14.19
C MET A 66 1.61 4.22 -14.69
N ASP A 67 1.92 4.19 -15.99
CA ASP A 67 2.87 3.27 -16.64
C ASP A 67 3.95 4.11 -17.33
N VAL A 68 5.05 4.30 -16.62
CA VAL A 68 6.13 5.20 -17.06
C VAL A 68 7.26 4.37 -17.67
N LYS A 69 7.55 4.66 -18.92
CA LYS A 69 8.65 4.01 -19.65
C LYS A 69 10.00 4.58 -19.23
N PRO A 70 11.09 3.80 -19.39
CA PRO A 70 12.44 4.33 -19.20
C PRO A 70 12.67 5.59 -20.06
N THR A 71 13.36 6.57 -19.48
CA THR A 71 13.77 7.81 -20.17
C THR A 71 15.19 7.71 -20.77
N CYS A 72 15.88 6.58 -20.51
CA CYS A 72 17.17 6.21 -21.12
C CYS A 72 17.10 4.78 -21.70
N ALA A 73 18.25 4.16 -21.98
CA ALA A 73 18.30 2.77 -22.43
C ALA A 73 17.64 1.84 -21.41
N PRO A 74 16.61 1.05 -21.80
CA PRO A 74 15.91 0.16 -20.89
C PRO A 74 16.85 -0.90 -20.30
N ASN A 75 16.78 -1.12 -18.99
CA ASN A 75 17.50 -2.20 -18.32
C ASN A 75 16.73 -3.55 -18.30
N GLY A 76 15.51 -3.58 -18.88
CA GLY A 76 14.66 -4.76 -18.94
C GLY A 76 13.86 -5.03 -17.65
N GLN A 77 14.05 -4.23 -16.61
CA GLN A 77 13.41 -4.42 -15.32
C GLN A 77 12.16 -3.52 -15.14
N THR A 78 11.24 -3.97 -14.30
CA THR A 78 10.05 -3.19 -13.94
C THR A 78 10.04 -2.97 -12.43
N ALA A 79 9.87 -1.71 -12.03
CA ALA A 79 9.59 -1.33 -10.65
C ALA A 79 8.10 -1.07 -10.46
N VAL A 80 7.54 -1.55 -9.35
CA VAL A 80 6.16 -1.25 -8.92
C VAL A 80 6.23 -0.48 -7.62
N VAL A 81 5.57 0.68 -7.56
CA VAL A 81 5.60 1.54 -6.38
C VAL A 81 4.20 1.62 -5.74
N LEU A 82 4.06 1.20 -4.49
CA LEU A 82 2.79 1.15 -3.76
C LEU A 82 2.74 2.25 -2.70
N HIS A 83 1.72 3.10 -2.80
CA HIS A 83 1.53 4.26 -1.93
C HIS A 83 1.02 3.90 -0.53
N GLY A 84 1.21 4.81 0.44
CA GLY A 84 0.64 4.75 1.78
C GLY A 84 -0.83 5.18 1.84
N LYS A 85 -1.44 5.09 3.05
CA LYS A 85 -2.87 5.39 3.25
C LYS A 85 -3.27 6.80 2.80
N ASN A 86 -2.50 7.80 3.19
CA ASN A 86 -2.80 9.21 2.90
C ASN A 86 -2.23 9.70 1.57
N PHE A 87 -1.78 8.80 0.72
CA PHE A 87 -1.08 9.10 -0.52
C PHE A 87 -1.69 8.40 -1.72
N CYS A 88 -1.30 8.87 -2.91
CA CYS A 88 -1.64 8.31 -4.21
C CYS A 88 -0.37 8.03 -5.02
N GLY A 89 -0.50 7.37 -6.16
CA GLY A 89 0.62 7.11 -7.07
C GLY A 89 1.52 8.34 -7.36
N PRO A 90 1.00 9.57 -7.55
CA PRO A 90 1.79 10.79 -7.78
C PRO A 90 2.80 11.13 -6.69
N THR A 91 2.61 10.73 -5.44
CA THR A 91 3.59 10.98 -4.36
C THR A 91 4.95 10.33 -4.61
N TRP A 92 4.98 9.34 -5.48
CA TRP A 92 6.20 8.68 -5.95
C TRP A 92 6.92 9.43 -7.10
N ASN A 93 6.47 10.64 -7.50
CA ASN A 93 6.99 11.31 -8.70
C ASN A 93 8.53 11.39 -8.75
N ASN A 94 9.18 11.79 -7.66
CA ASN A 94 10.64 11.88 -7.62
C ASN A 94 11.32 10.50 -7.79
N THR A 95 10.74 9.47 -7.19
CA THR A 95 11.21 8.07 -7.32
C THR A 95 10.98 7.55 -8.73
N ILE A 96 9.82 7.86 -9.33
CA ILE A 96 9.51 7.49 -10.73
C ILE A 96 10.53 8.12 -11.69
N VAL A 97 10.85 9.42 -11.52
CA VAL A 97 11.87 10.12 -12.33
C VAL A 97 13.22 9.43 -12.20
N ALA A 98 13.66 9.12 -10.97
CA ALA A 98 14.95 8.47 -10.72
C ALA A 98 15.02 7.06 -11.31
N LEU A 99 14.00 6.22 -11.08
CA LEU A 99 13.95 4.85 -11.59
C LEU A 99 13.86 4.82 -13.12
N SER A 100 13.00 5.66 -13.73
CA SER A 100 12.90 5.72 -15.20
C SER A 100 14.18 6.25 -15.82
N GLY A 101 14.88 7.18 -15.16
CA GLY A 101 16.22 7.64 -15.53
C GLY A 101 17.31 6.58 -15.40
N ALA A 102 17.11 5.56 -14.56
CA ALA A 102 17.98 4.39 -14.39
C ALA A 102 17.58 3.19 -15.28
N GLY A 103 16.65 3.38 -16.22
CA GLY A 103 16.27 2.36 -17.20
C GLY A 103 15.11 1.46 -16.80
N TYR A 104 14.48 1.67 -15.64
CA TYR A 104 13.32 0.90 -15.20
C TYR A 104 12.03 1.37 -15.91
N ARG A 105 11.15 0.41 -16.25
CA ARG A 105 9.73 0.71 -16.41
C ARG A 105 9.12 0.85 -15.03
N VAL A 106 8.30 1.88 -14.77
CA VAL A 106 7.68 2.09 -13.46
C VAL A 106 6.17 2.02 -13.54
N ILE A 107 5.58 1.16 -12.70
CA ILE A 107 4.12 1.03 -12.53
C ILE A 107 3.76 1.59 -11.17
N ALA A 108 2.88 2.59 -11.14
CA ALA A 108 2.41 3.22 -9.91
C ALA A 108 0.88 3.15 -9.84
N PRO A 109 0.31 2.06 -9.29
CA PRO A 109 -1.13 1.92 -9.14
C PRO A 109 -1.65 2.69 -7.93
N ASP A 110 -2.87 3.23 -8.05
CA ASP A 110 -3.71 3.53 -6.92
C ASP A 110 -4.46 2.25 -6.52
N GLN A 111 -4.44 1.87 -5.26
CA GLN A 111 -5.18 0.69 -4.81
C GLN A 111 -6.70 0.94 -4.82
N VAL A 112 -7.50 -0.14 -4.91
CA VAL A 112 -8.96 -0.06 -4.76
C VAL A 112 -9.31 0.58 -3.41
N GLY A 113 -10.21 1.55 -3.40
CA GLY A 113 -10.54 2.36 -2.23
C GLY A 113 -9.77 3.69 -2.16
N TRP A 114 -8.74 3.88 -3.00
CA TRP A 114 -7.92 5.09 -2.99
C TRP A 114 -8.02 5.89 -4.30
N CYS A 115 -7.72 7.13 -4.20
CA CYS A 115 -7.33 8.05 -5.27
C CYS A 115 -8.21 7.93 -6.54
N LYS A 116 -7.64 7.69 -7.71
CA LYS A 116 -8.40 7.55 -8.98
C LYS A 116 -8.97 6.14 -9.19
N SER A 117 -8.74 5.21 -8.29
CA SER A 117 -9.36 3.88 -8.31
C SER A 117 -10.78 3.89 -7.75
N THR A 118 -11.57 2.86 -8.04
CA THR A 118 -12.94 2.71 -7.54
C THR A 118 -12.98 2.76 -6.01
N LYS A 119 -13.97 3.47 -5.46
CA LYS A 119 -14.37 3.43 -4.04
C LYS A 119 -15.64 2.59 -3.95
N PRO A 120 -15.52 1.27 -3.72
CA PRO A 120 -16.67 0.38 -3.72
C PRO A 120 -17.58 0.61 -2.51
N ASP A 121 -18.89 0.42 -2.69
CA ASP A 121 -19.86 0.56 -1.61
C ASP A 121 -19.81 -0.64 -0.63
N ASN A 122 -19.55 -1.84 -1.15
CA ASN A 122 -19.52 -3.07 -0.37
C ASN A 122 -18.28 -3.89 -0.79
N TYR A 123 -17.23 -3.81 -0.01
CA TYR A 123 -15.96 -4.48 -0.30
C TYR A 123 -15.28 -4.90 0.99
N GLN A 124 -14.90 -6.15 1.09
CA GLN A 124 -14.08 -6.64 2.19
C GLN A 124 -12.62 -6.35 1.87
N PHE A 125 -12.08 -5.31 2.47
CA PHE A 125 -10.66 -5.00 2.36
C PHE A 125 -9.82 -6.05 3.09
N SER A 126 -8.77 -6.53 2.43
CA SER A 126 -7.70 -7.30 3.03
C SER A 126 -6.42 -7.10 2.23
N LEU A 127 -5.26 -7.21 2.88
CA LEU A 127 -3.97 -7.13 2.19
C LEU A 127 -3.83 -8.22 1.12
N ASN A 128 -4.38 -9.40 1.37
CA ASN A 128 -4.38 -10.50 0.41
C ASN A 128 -5.18 -10.15 -0.86
N GLN A 129 -6.35 -9.51 -0.69
CA GLN A 129 -7.16 -9.09 -1.82
C GLN A 129 -6.52 -7.97 -2.62
N LEU A 130 -5.89 -6.99 -1.95
CA LEU A 130 -5.16 -5.92 -2.62
C LEU A 130 -3.94 -6.46 -3.38
N ALA A 131 -3.22 -7.42 -2.81
CA ALA A 131 -2.12 -8.12 -3.47
C ALA A 131 -2.62 -8.90 -4.70
N TYR A 132 -3.76 -9.59 -4.59
CA TYR A 132 -4.41 -10.33 -5.68
C TYR A 132 -4.80 -9.40 -6.85
N ASN A 133 -5.36 -8.22 -6.55
CA ASN A 133 -5.72 -7.22 -7.55
C ASN A 133 -4.46 -6.66 -8.25
N THR A 134 -3.44 -6.33 -7.46
CA THR A 134 -2.14 -5.83 -7.98
C THR A 134 -1.48 -6.88 -8.89
N ARG A 135 -1.49 -8.16 -8.50
CA ARG A 135 -0.99 -9.25 -9.35
C ARG A 135 -1.78 -9.36 -10.66
N GLY A 136 -3.10 -9.16 -10.62
CA GLY A 136 -3.97 -9.12 -11.80
C GLY A 136 -3.58 -8.03 -12.79
N LEU A 137 -3.34 -6.82 -12.30
CA LEU A 137 -2.82 -5.73 -13.10
C LEU A 137 -1.51 -6.10 -13.79
N LEU A 138 -0.54 -6.64 -13.03
CA LEU A 138 0.78 -7.03 -13.58
C LEU A 138 0.66 -8.13 -14.63
N ASN A 139 -0.17 -9.15 -14.40
CA ASN A 139 -0.42 -10.21 -15.37
C ASN A 139 -1.02 -9.67 -16.67
N THR A 140 -2.01 -8.75 -16.57
CA THR A 140 -2.64 -8.13 -17.74
C THR A 140 -1.67 -7.25 -18.52
N LEU A 141 -0.67 -6.68 -17.87
CA LEU A 141 0.42 -5.93 -18.49
C LEU A 141 1.55 -6.82 -19.03
N GLY A 142 1.48 -8.15 -18.83
CA GLY A 142 2.53 -9.11 -19.22
C GLY A 142 3.80 -8.96 -18.42
N ILE A 143 3.71 -8.47 -17.16
CA ILE A 143 4.85 -8.26 -16.25
C ILE A 143 5.01 -9.49 -15.38
N GLY A 144 6.16 -10.14 -15.50
CA GLY A 144 6.54 -11.32 -14.68
C GLY A 144 7.17 -10.91 -13.36
N ASN A 145 8.44 -10.60 -13.40
CA ASN A 145 9.25 -10.23 -12.24
C ASN A 145 9.32 -8.72 -12.05
N ILE A 146 9.41 -8.30 -10.79
CA ILE A 146 9.40 -6.88 -10.42
C ILE A 146 10.36 -6.58 -9.27
N THR A 147 10.86 -5.35 -9.24
CA THR A 147 11.27 -4.69 -8.00
C THR A 147 10.02 -4.06 -7.38
N LEU A 148 9.66 -4.47 -6.17
CA LEU A 148 8.49 -3.96 -5.47
C LEU A 148 8.92 -2.97 -4.39
N ILE A 149 8.37 -1.75 -4.43
CA ILE A 149 8.68 -0.67 -3.48
C ILE A 149 7.38 -0.24 -2.83
N GLY A 150 7.29 -0.32 -1.51
CA GLY A 150 6.08 0.05 -0.79
C GLY A 150 6.34 0.97 0.40
N HIS A 151 5.52 2.01 0.54
CA HIS A 151 5.58 2.97 1.63
C HIS A 151 4.40 2.81 2.58
N SER A 152 4.64 2.82 3.89
CA SER A 152 3.59 2.82 4.91
C SER A 152 2.66 1.60 4.76
N VAL A 153 1.34 1.78 4.58
CA VAL A 153 0.38 0.71 4.24
C VAL A 153 0.78 0.00 2.94
N GLY A 154 1.36 0.71 1.96
CA GLY A 154 1.94 0.11 0.76
C GLY A 154 3.12 -0.81 1.07
N GLY A 155 3.90 -0.54 2.12
CA GLY A 155 4.93 -1.44 2.65
C GLY A 155 4.35 -2.71 3.26
N MET A 156 3.30 -2.57 4.07
CA MET A 156 2.54 -3.70 4.61
C MET A 156 1.92 -4.57 3.50
N LEU A 157 1.36 -3.93 2.46
CA LEU A 157 0.87 -4.60 1.27
C LEU A 157 1.99 -5.29 0.48
N SER A 158 3.17 -4.65 0.36
CA SER A 158 4.34 -5.22 -0.32
C SER A 158 4.85 -6.47 0.40
N THR A 159 4.88 -6.45 1.73
CA THR A 159 5.18 -7.62 2.57
C THR A 159 4.19 -8.75 2.26
N ARG A 160 2.89 -8.48 2.29
CA ARG A 160 1.86 -9.49 1.98
C ARG A 160 1.96 -9.99 0.54
N PHE A 161 2.26 -9.13 -0.42
CA PHE A 161 2.47 -9.50 -1.82
C PHE A 161 3.68 -10.43 -1.97
N ALA A 162 4.81 -10.13 -1.31
CA ALA A 162 6.01 -10.96 -1.34
C ALA A 162 5.77 -12.36 -0.77
N LEU A 163 4.99 -12.46 0.32
CA LEU A 163 4.59 -13.74 0.91
C LEU A 163 3.63 -14.54 0.00
N GLN A 164 2.74 -13.86 -0.71
CA GLN A 164 1.72 -14.50 -1.56
C GLN A 164 2.25 -14.88 -2.95
N TYR A 165 3.19 -14.10 -3.48
CA TYR A 165 3.77 -14.25 -4.82
C TYR A 165 5.30 -14.17 -4.82
N PRO A 166 6.00 -14.99 -4.03
CA PRO A 166 7.46 -14.87 -3.83
C PRO A 166 8.24 -14.96 -5.13
N GLN A 167 7.75 -15.75 -6.10
CA GLN A 167 8.41 -15.94 -7.40
C GLN A 167 8.29 -14.73 -8.34
N THR A 168 7.55 -13.69 -7.94
CA THR A 168 7.36 -12.47 -8.73
C THR A 168 8.33 -11.36 -8.30
N ILE A 169 8.93 -11.48 -7.13
CA ILE A 169 9.74 -10.42 -6.53
C ILE A 169 11.23 -10.71 -6.77
N ASP A 170 11.88 -9.87 -7.57
CA ASP A 170 13.32 -9.87 -7.71
C ASP A 170 14.00 -9.15 -6.52
N LYS A 171 13.47 -7.97 -6.19
CA LYS A 171 13.94 -7.15 -5.06
C LYS A 171 12.75 -6.48 -4.36
N LEU A 172 12.81 -6.40 -3.05
CA LEU A 172 11.79 -5.77 -2.21
C LEU A 172 12.37 -4.54 -1.50
N VAL A 173 11.68 -3.40 -1.58
CA VAL A 173 12.03 -2.18 -0.83
C VAL A 173 10.85 -1.78 0.03
N LEU A 174 11.04 -1.79 1.33
CA LEU A 174 10.06 -1.38 2.33
C LEU A 174 10.48 -0.02 2.89
N VAL A 175 9.59 0.98 2.76
CA VAL A 175 9.87 2.36 3.14
C VAL A 175 8.91 2.76 4.26
N ASP A 176 9.43 2.96 5.46
CA ASP A 176 8.63 3.26 6.65
C ASP A 176 7.34 2.42 6.71
N PRO A 177 7.43 1.08 6.57
CA PRO A 177 6.25 0.25 6.47
C PRO A 177 5.51 0.21 7.80
N VAL A 178 4.19 0.43 7.81
CA VAL A 178 3.41 0.12 9.00
C VAL A 178 3.30 -1.39 9.18
N GLY A 179 3.00 -1.86 10.40
CA GLY A 179 2.92 -3.29 10.70
C GLY A 179 4.28 -3.95 10.98
N LEU A 180 5.32 -3.16 11.31
CA LEU A 180 6.55 -3.68 11.90
C LEU A 180 6.31 -4.30 13.29
N GLU A 181 5.19 -3.98 13.91
CA GLU A 181 4.68 -4.53 15.16
C GLU A 181 3.20 -4.90 15.02
N ASP A 182 2.73 -5.85 15.83
CA ASP A 182 1.32 -6.17 15.94
C ASP A 182 0.68 -5.25 16.99
N TYR A 183 -0.12 -4.30 16.53
CA TYR A 183 -0.73 -3.28 17.37
C TYR A 183 -1.70 -3.89 18.41
N VAL A 184 -2.43 -4.95 18.02
CA VAL A 184 -3.37 -5.65 18.94
C VAL A 184 -2.61 -6.40 20.01
N GLU A 185 -1.53 -7.10 19.65
CA GLU A 185 -0.65 -7.78 20.59
C GLU A 185 -0.01 -6.78 21.59
N LYS A 186 0.32 -5.57 21.11
CA LYS A 186 0.83 -4.48 21.96
C LYS A 186 -0.22 -3.86 22.88
N GLY A 187 -1.48 -4.25 22.73
CA GLY A 187 -2.57 -3.79 23.61
C GLY A 187 -3.40 -2.64 23.05
N VAL A 188 -3.30 -2.32 21.76
CA VAL A 188 -4.24 -1.39 21.12
C VAL A 188 -5.63 -2.03 21.13
N PRO A 189 -6.64 -1.38 21.74
CA PRO A 189 -7.98 -1.94 21.78
C PRO A 189 -8.63 -1.86 20.39
N TYR A 190 -9.39 -2.89 20.06
CA TYR A 190 -10.23 -2.85 18.87
C TYR A 190 -11.30 -1.78 19.00
N VAL A 191 -11.51 -1.02 17.95
CA VAL A 191 -12.63 -0.08 17.78
C VAL A 191 -13.49 -0.52 16.60
N SER A 192 -14.74 -0.12 16.54
CA SER A 192 -15.61 -0.49 15.43
C SER A 192 -15.24 0.28 14.15
N ILE A 193 -15.52 -0.30 13.00
CA ILE A 193 -15.38 0.39 11.70
C ILE A 193 -16.16 1.71 11.68
N ASP A 194 -17.33 1.78 12.36
CA ASP A 194 -18.10 3.03 12.48
C ASP A 194 -17.33 4.13 13.21
N PHE A 195 -16.52 3.78 14.20
CA PHE A 195 -15.63 4.73 14.88
C PHE A 195 -14.57 5.28 13.89
N ASP A 196 -13.93 4.41 13.12
CA ASP A 196 -12.94 4.81 12.13
C ASP A 196 -13.57 5.66 11.02
N ILE A 197 -14.76 5.28 10.51
CA ILE A 197 -15.52 6.07 9.54
C ILE A 197 -15.83 7.48 10.08
N ALA A 198 -16.21 7.58 11.37
CA ALA A 198 -16.50 8.88 11.98
C ALA A 198 -15.22 9.75 12.08
N ALA A 199 -14.07 9.16 12.40
CA ALA A 199 -12.78 9.84 12.40
C ALA A 199 -12.37 10.32 11.00
N GLU A 200 -12.57 9.49 9.98
CA GLU A 200 -12.31 9.86 8.58
C GLU A 200 -13.28 10.97 8.09
N ALA A 201 -14.51 10.96 8.53
CA ALA A 201 -15.51 11.99 8.18
C ALA A 201 -15.15 13.39 8.74
N ALA A 202 -14.36 13.43 9.81
CA ALA A 202 -13.91 14.66 10.46
C ALA A 202 -12.69 15.31 9.79
N GLN A 203 -12.07 14.66 8.79
CA GLN A 203 -10.88 15.18 8.12
C GLN A 203 -11.15 16.50 7.39
N THR A 204 -10.22 17.42 7.55
CA THR A 204 -10.17 18.73 6.88
C THR A 204 -8.76 18.99 6.35
N PHE A 205 -8.59 19.97 5.47
CA PHE A 205 -7.27 20.38 4.99
C PHE A 205 -6.31 20.68 6.16
N ASP A 206 -6.77 21.45 7.14
CA ASP A 206 -5.93 21.84 8.28
C ASP A 206 -5.60 20.66 9.19
N ALA A 207 -6.54 19.74 9.40
CA ALA A 207 -6.32 18.54 10.19
C ALA A 207 -5.29 17.61 9.51
N ILE A 208 -5.43 17.38 8.20
CA ILE A 208 -4.49 16.58 7.41
C ILE A 208 -3.10 17.23 7.43
N LYS A 209 -3.03 18.55 7.17
CA LYS A 209 -1.77 19.29 7.21
C LYS A 209 -1.10 19.20 8.57
N ALA A 210 -1.83 19.43 9.66
CA ALA A 210 -1.30 19.37 11.01
C ALA A 210 -0.76 17.97 11.36
N TYR A 211 -1.50 16.94 10.95
CA TYR A 211 -1.07 15.55 11.13
C TYR A 211 0.21 15.24 10.34
N GLU A 212 0.24 15.55 9.04
CA GLU A 212 1.42 15.28 8.20
C GLU A 212 2.63 16.08 8.68
N GLN A 213 2.45 17.37 9.03
CA GLN A 213 3.53 18.18 9.57
C GLN A 213 4.13 17.56 10.82
N GLN A 214 3.29 17.18 11.79
CA GLN A 214 3.76 16.66 13.07
C GLN A 214 4.35 15.26 12.93
N VAL A 215 3.69 14.37 12.15
CA VAL A 215 3.98 12.95 12.15
C VAL A 215 4.89 12.56 10.99
N TYR A 216 4.66 13.11 9.78
CA TYR A 216 5.44 12.72 8.60
C TYR A 216 6.72 13.53 8.43
N TYR A 217 6.68 14.80 8.83
CA TYR A 217 7.77 15.76 8.59
C TYR A 217 8.41 16.29 9.88
N VAL A 218 8.23 15.58 11.02
CA VAL A 218 8.89 15.86 12.31
C VAL A 218 8.70 17.33 12.75
N GLY A 219 7.47 17.84 12.64
CA GLY A 219 7.12 19.22 12.95
C GLY A 219 7.57 20.25 11.91
N GLN A 220 8.36 19.87 10.91
CA GLN A 220 8.79 20.75 9.83
C GLN A 220 7.71 20.88 8.75
N TRP A 221 7.72 22.01 8.02
CA TRP A 221 6.84 22.19 6.88
C TRP A 221 7.54 22.92 5.75
N GLU A 222 7.45 22.37 4.55
CA GLU A 222 7.85 23.03 3.32
C GLU A 222 6.61 23.25 2.42
N ASP A 223 6.59 24.35 1.66
CA ASP A 223 5.48 24.67 0.77
C ASP A 223 5.25 23.57 -0.28
N SER A 224 6.30 22.85 -0.66
CA SER A 224 6.27 21.71 -1.56
C SER A 224 5.38 20.55 -1.07
N TYR A 225 5.14 20.42 0.24
CA TYR A 225 4.29 19.37 0.80
C TYR A 225 2.79 19.68 0.67
N THR A 226 2.45 20.97 0.51
CA THR A 226 1.05 21.42 0.40
C THR A 226 0.28 20.75 -0.73
N ILE A 227 0.96 20.36 -1.80
CA ILE A 227 0.33 19.67 -2.93
C ILE A 227 -0.26 18.32 -2.52
N TRP A 228 0.36 17.60 -1.59
CA TRP A 228 -0.09 16.28 -1.14
C TRP A 228 -1.31 16.39 -0.23
N VAL A 229 -1.33 17.36 0.66
CA VAL A 229 -2.52 17.71 1.46
C VAL A 229 -3.68 18.14 0.56
N THR A 230 -3.41 18.95 -0.47
CA THR A 230 -4.42 19.36 -1.46
C THR A 230 -4.97 18.15 -2.22
N MET A 231 -4.09 17.24 -2.65
CA MET A 231 -4.49 16.00 -3.33
C MET A 231 -5.46 15.19 -2.48
N LEU A 232 -5.10 14.94 -1.23
CA LEU A 232 -5.91 14.15 -0.32
C LEU A 232 -7.24 14.86 0.02
N THR A 233 -7.19 16.17 0.29
CA THR A 233 -8.38 16.99 0.55
C THR A 233 -9.35 16.96 -0.63
N ASN A 234 -8.86 17.03 -1.87
CA ASN A 234 -9.71 16.94 -3.06
C ASN A 234 -10.47 15.61 -3.16
N ILE A 235 -9.94 14.53 -2.58
CA ILE A 235 -10.65 13.25 -2.53
C ILE A 235 -11.69 13.26 -1.40
N TYR A 236 -11.31 13.73 -0.20
CA TYR A 236 -12.22 13.85 0.94
C TYR A 236 -13.42 14.75 0.65
N PHE A 237 -13.30 15.74 -0.23
CA PHE A 237 -14.37 16.65 -0.61
C PHE A 237 -14.84 16.44 -2.06
N GLY A 238 -14.41 15.37 -2.70
CA GLY A 238 -14.78 15.01 -4.06
C GLY A 238 -16.15 14.37 -4.19
N SER A 239 -16.54 14.05 -5.42
CA SER A 239 -17.86 13.50 -5.76
C SER A 239 -18.11 12.10 -5.19
N LYS A 240 -17.09 11.42 -4.69
CA LYS A 240 -17.15 10.09 -4.03
C LYS A 240 -16.81 10.15 -2.54
N ARG A 241 -17.04 11.31 -1.89
CA ARG A 241 -16.73 11.54 -0.48
C ARG A 241 -17.23 10.43 0.44
N ALA A 242 -18.52 10.06 0.33
CA ALA A 242 -19.14 9.11 1.24
C ALA A 242 -18.48 7.72 1.13
N GLN A 243 -18.28 7.24 -0.09
CA GLN A 243 -17.60 5.97 -0.34
C GLN A 243 -16.14 6.01 0.11
N PHE A 244 -15.43 7.11 -0.17
CA PHE A 244 -14.04 7.26 0.23
C PHE A 244 -13.88 7.20 1.75
N ILE A 245 -14.66 7.98 2.50
CA ILE A 245 -14.65 7.98 3.97
C ILE A 245 -14.91 6.57 4.52
N LYS A 246 -15.96 5.90 4.00
CA LYS A 246 -16.26 4.52 4.40
C LYS A 246 -15.08 3.59 4.13
N ASN A 247 -14.53 3.62 2.91
CA ASN A 247 -13.41 2.74 2.57
C ASN A 247 -12.16 3.03 3.41
N GLN A 248 -11.89 4.31 3.74
CA GLN A 248 -10.74 4.63 4.58
C GLN A 248 -10.89 4.11 6.02
N GLY A 249 -12.10 4.13 6.58
CA GLY A 249 -12.39 3.49 7.88
C GLY A 249 -12.22 1.95 7.82
N GLU A 250 -12.77 1.30 6.77
CA GLU A 250 -12.58 -0.15 6.54
C GLU A 250 -11.10 -0.53 6.34
N ILE A 251 -10.30 0.38 5.79
CA ILE A 251 -8.85 0.20 5.60
C ILE A 251 -8.10 0.33 6.92
N VAL A 252 -8.50 1.22 7.83
CA VAL A 252 -7.92 1.29 9.18
C VAL A 252 -8.15 -0.01 9.91
N ASP A 253 -9.38 -0.54 9.89
CA ASP A 253 -9.71 -1.86 10.44
C ASP A 253 -8.85 -2.98 9.80
N MET A 254 -8.70 -2.98 8.46
CA MET A 254 -7.82 -3.93 7.76
C MET A 254 -6.38 -3.87 8.30
N VAL A 255 -5.81 -2.68 8.45
CA VAL A 255 -4.43 -2.52 8.93
C VAL A 255 -4.28 -3.02 10.36
N LEU A 256 -5.24 -2.69 11.24
CA LEU A 256 -5.24 -3.12 12.64
C LEU A 256 -5.39 -4.65 12.77
N THR A 257 -6.25 -5.27 11.95
CA THR A 257 -6.67 -6.67 12.10
C THR A 257 -5.93 -7.66 11.19
N SER A 258 -5.01 -7.16 10.34
CA SER A 258 -4.25 -8.01 9.40
C SER A 258 -2.74 -7.88 9.60
N PRO A 259 -2.18 -8.19 10.77
CA PRO A 259 -0.77 -7.98 11.06
C PRO A 259 0.13 -8.73 10.08
N VAL A 260 1.26 -8.13 9.73
CA VAL A 260 2.33 -8.75 8.94
C VAL A 260 3.59 -8.99 9.79
N ALA A 261 3.63 -8.48 11.01
CA ALA A 261 4.75 -8.55 11.94
C ALA A 261 5.29 -9.97 12.17
N HIS A 262 4.41 -10.97 12.12
CA HIS A 262 4.77 -12.38 12.39
C HIS A 262 5.35 -13.11 11.16
N TYR A 263 5.51 -12.45 10.00
CA TYR A 263 5.84 -13.11 8.74
C TYR A 263 7.12 -12.58 8.08
N PHE A 264 7.86 -11.68 8.70
CA PHE A 264 9.08 -11.13 8.12
C PHE A 264 10.15 -12.20 7.86
N GLY A 265 10.23 -13.20 8.74
CA GLY A 265 11.13 -14.36 8.56
C GLY A 265 10.80 -15.26 7.35
N ASP A 266 9.61 -15.14 6.78
CA ASP A 266 9.17 -15.93 5.61
C ASP A 266 9.44 -15.20 4.27
N ILE A 267 9.96 -13.98 4.30
CA ILE A 267 10.32 -13.21 3.10
C ILE A 267 11.59 -13.82 2.49
N VAL A 268 11.49 -14.27 1.24
CA VAL A 268 12.64 -14.92 0.55
C VAL A 268 13.37 -13.99 -0.42
N SER A 269 12.80 -12.83 -0.73
CA SER A 269 13.41 -11.86 -1.65
C SER A 269 14.44 -11.00 -0.94
N LYS A 270 15.53 -10.63 -1.67
CA LYS A 270 16.49 -9.61 -1.19
C LYS A 270 15.72 -8.33 -0.86
N THR A 271 15.88 -7.84 0.37
CA THR A 271 15.05 -6.75 0.93
C THR A 271 15.91 -5.57 1.37
N LEU A 272 15.50 -4.36 0.99
CA LEU A 272 15.96 -3.10 1.59
C LEU A 272 14.85 -2.58 2.49
N LEU A 273 15.13 -2.45 3.78
CA LEU A 273 14.27 -1.79 4.75
C LEU A 273 14.80 -0.38 4.99
N ILE A 274 13.98 0.62 4.67
CA ILE A 274 14.29 2.04 4.91
C ILE A 274 13.36 2.54 5.99
N VAL A 275 13.92 3.15 7.03
CA VAL A 275 13.14 3.80 8.09
C VAL A 275 13.68 5.19 8.42
N GLY A 276 12.78 6.11 8.74
CA GLY A 276 13.11 7.36 9.42
C GLY A 276 13.18 7.11 10.94
N ASP A 277 14.28 7.49 11.58
CA ASP A 277 14.44 7.26 13.03
C ASP A 277 13.45 8.07 13.88
N GLU A 278 12.93 9.17 13.32
CA GLU A 278 11.90 10.03 13.95
C GLU A 278 10.48 9.65 13.51
N ASP A 279 10.29 8.51 12.83
CA ASP A 279 8.97 8.00 12.51
C ASP A 279 8.32 7.37 13.75
N HIS A 280 7.11 7.84 14.07
CA HIS A 280 6.29 7.38 15.18
C HIS A 280 4.88 6.97 14.74
N VAL A 281 4.68 6.65 13.47
CA VAL A 281 3.37 6.21 12.97
C VAL A 281 3.01 4.86 13.56
N ALA A 282 1.89 4.84 14.29
CA ALA A 282 1.32 3.59 14.82
C ALA A 282 -0.20 3.65 14.78
N ILE A 283 -0.82 2.64 14.17
CA ILE A 283 -2.27 2.55 14.11
C ILE A 283 -2.81 2.30 15.52
N GLY A 284 -3.78 3.11 15.91
CA GLY A 284 -4.40 2.98 17.23
C GLY A 284 -3.73 3.76 18.36
N SER A 285 -2.60 4.41 18.13
CA SER A 285 -1.92 5.21 19.15
C SER A 285 -2.80 6.34 19.72
N ASN A 286 -3.70 6.90 18.90
CA ASN A 286 -4.59 8.00 19.28
C ASN A 286 -5.82 7.58 20.09
N TRP A 287 -6.16 6.28 20.17
CA TRP A 287 -7.25 5.78 21.00
C TRP A 287 -6.81 4.73 22.05
N ALA A 288 -5.57 4.31 21.99
CA ALA A 288 -4.98 3.45 23.03
C ALA A 288 -4.78 4.24 24.33
N SER A 289 -4.60 3.50 25.45
CA SER A 289 -4.19 4.15 26.70
C SER A 289 -2.82 4.82 26.53
N PRO A 290 -2.51 5.91 27.27
CA PRO A 290 -1.21 6.56 27.20
C PRO A 290 -0.02 5.61 27.41
N ALA A 291 -0.19 4.60 28.26
CA ALA A 291 0.84 3.60 28.53
C ALA A 291 1.11 2.71 27.32
N VAL A 292 0.07 2.31 26.58
CA VAL A 292 0.19 1.53 25.34
C VAL A 292 0.73 2.41 24.23
N ALA A 293 0.16 3.60 24.01
CA ALA A 293 0.60 4.53 22.97
C ALA A 293 2.10 4.85 23.06
N ALA A 294 2.64 4.99 24.29
CA ALA A 294 4.07 5.25 24.52
C ALA A 294 5.00 4.08 24.14
N THR A 295 4.47 2.90 23.81
CA THR A 295 5.25 1.73 23.39
C THR A 295 5.20 1.45 21.90
N LEU A 296 4.45 2.27 21.13
CA LEU A 296 4.19 2.06 19.71
C LEU A 296 5.03 2.98 18.82
N GLY A 297 5.28 2.53 17.59
CA GLY A 297 5.81 3.37 16.52
C GLY A 297 7.28 3.79 16.70
N HIS A 298 8.10 2.99 17.36
CA HIS A 298 9.53 3.29 17.53
C HIS A 298 10.34 2.71 16.36
N PHE A 299 10.28 3.34 15.20
CA PHE A 299 10.89 2.83 13.96
C PHE A 299 12.41 2.68 14.06
N ASN A 300 13.08 3.56 14.81
CA ASN A 300 14.51 3.45 15.10
C ASN A 300 14.91 2.16 15.84
N VAL A 301 13.96 1.54 16.54
CA VAL A 301 14.13 0.25 17.25
C VAL A 301 13.53 -0.90 16.43
N LEU A 302 12.34 -0.71 15.88
CA LEU A 302 11.63 -1.73 15.11
C LEU A 302 12.36 -2.07 13.80
N GLY A 303 12.94 -1.08 13.12
CA GLY A 303 13.67 -1.29 11.87
C GLY A 303 14.82 -2.31 12.01
N PRO A 304 15.78 -2.12 12.94
CA PRO A 304 16.82 -3.11 13.21
C PRO A 304 16.29 -4.50 13.61
N GLN A 305 15.23 -4.56 14.43
CA GLN A 305 14.64 -5.83 14.87
C GLN A 305 14.04 -6.61 13.70
N VAL A 306 13.21 -5.95 12.89
CA VAL A 306 12.56 -6.57 11.73
C VAL A 306 13.57 -6.94 10.65
N CYS A 307 14.57 -6.09 10.38
CA CYS A 307 15.60 -6.43 9.40
C CYS A 307 16.43 -7.66 9.84
N ALA A 308 16.60 -7.88 11.14
CA ALA A 308 17.27 -9.08 11.65
C ALA A 308 16.41 -10.36 11.49
N GLU A 309 15.10 -10.24 11.33
CA GLU A 309 14.18 -11.37 11.08
C GLU A 309 14.16 -11.76 9.59
N ILE A 310 14.32 -10.79 8.67
CA ILE A 310 14.29 -11.03 7.22
C ILE A 310 15.62 -11.69 6.79
N PRO A 311 15.61 -12.88 6.15
CA PRO A 311 16.81 -13.64 5.84
C PRO A 311 17.87 -12.91 5.01
N ASP A 312 17.46 -12.05 4.07
CA ASP A 312 18.38 -11.23 3.24
C ASP A 312 17.91 -9.77 3.28
N CYS A 313 18.31 -9.06 4.34
CA CYS A 313 17.90 -7.68 4.61
C CYS A 313 19.11 -6.74 4.69
N THR A 314 18.98 -5.62 3.98
CA THR A 314 19.79 -4.42 4.19
C THR A 314 18.94 -3.37 4.89
N LEU A 315 19.39 -2.84 6.02
CA LEU A 315 18.73 -1.73 6.72
C LEU A 315 19.38 -0.40 6.33
N TYR A 316 18.54 0.60 6.04
CA TYR A 316 18.98 1.98 5.93
C TYR A 316 18.14 2.87 6.84
N GLN A 317 18.77 3.60 7.73
CA GLN A 317 18.13 4.51 8.68
C GLN A 317 18.42 5.96 8.31
N PHE A 318 17.38 6.81 8.29
CA PHE A 318 17.51 8.25 8.16
C PHE A 318 17.39 8.90 9.54
N PRO A 319 18.49 9.35 10.18
CA PRO A 319 18.50 9.72 11.59
C PRO A 319 17.58 10.88 11.98
N THR A 320 17.17 11.72 11.01
CA THR A 320 16.40 12.95 11.27
C THR A 320 15.10 13.03 10.49
N LEU A 321 14.72 11.95 9.79
CA LEU A 321 13.50 11.94 9.00
C LEU A 321 12.39 11.17 9.72
N GLY A 322 11.16 11.58 9.42
CA GLY A 322 9.93 10.89 9.82
C GLY A 322 9.42 9.95 8.72
N HIS A 323 8.12 9.83 8.65
CA HIS A 323 7.38 8.80 7.90
C HIS A 323 7.46 8.89 6.36
N ALA A 324 7.99 9.94 5.77
CA ALA A 324 7.93 10.13 4.31
C ALA A 324 9.27 10.57 3.70
N PRO A 325 10.36 9.78 3.83
CA PRO A 325 11.69 10.13 3.33
C PRO A 325 11.74 10.34 1.83
N GLN A 326 10.89 9.65 1.04
CA GLN A 326 10.76 9.83 -0.40
C GLN A 326 10.21 11.20 -0.80
N ILE A 327 9.58 11.92 0.13
CA ILE A 327 9.04 13.27 -0.05
C ILE A 327 9.95 14.29 0.60
N SER A 328 10.37 14.07 1.85
CA SER A 328 11.14 15.04 2.63
C SER A 328 12.62 15.11 2.25
N ALA A 329 13.19 14.04 1.72
CA ALA A 329 14.59 13.97 1.30
C ALA A 329 14.77 13.22 -0.04
N PRO A 330 14.06 13.61 -1.13
CA PRO A 330 13.92 12.81 -2.34
C PRO A 330 15.25 12.44 -3.00
N SER A 331 16.23 13.35 -3.02
CA SER A 331 17.53 13.10 -3.62
C SER A 331 18.35 12.06 -2.85
N ASN A 332 18.34 12.13 -1.51
CA ASN A 332 19.02 11.14 -0.67
C ASN A 332 18.30 9.79 -0.72
N PHE A 333 16.98 9.81 -0.65
CA PHE A 333 16.16 8.61 -0.74
C PHE A 333 16.40 7.86 -2.07
N THR A 334 16.28 8.54 -3.20
CA THR A 334 16.47 7.93 -4.52
C THR A 334 17.88 7.42 -4.73
N ARG A 335 18.90 8.13 -4.21
CA ARG A 335 20.28 7.66 -4.24
C ARG A 335 20.43 6.33 -3.49
N VAL A 336 19.92 6.24 -2.24
CA VAL A 336 19.98 5.00 -1.44
C VAL A 336 19.31 3.84 -2.17
N VAL A 337 18.12 4.07 -2.72
CA VAL A 337 17.39 3.03 -3.47
C VAL A 337 18.18 2.59 -4.71
N LEU A 338 18.68 3.54 -5.53
CA LEU A 338 19.39 3.20 -6.76
C LEU A 338 20.76 2.53 -6.48
N ASP A 339 21.50 3.00 -5.47
CA ASP A 339 22.77 2.38 -5.08
C ASP A 339 22.55 0.91 -4.71
N TRP A 340 21.54 0.62 -3.87
CA TRP A 340 21.21 -0.74 -3.47
C TRP A 340 20.63 -1.60 -4.61
N LEU A 341 19.87 -1.01 -5.53
CA LEU A 341 19.34 -1.74 -6.69
C LEU A 341 20.45 -2.17 -7.66
N ASN A 342 21.59 -1.51 -7.65
CA ASN A 342 22.76 -1.83 -8.49
C ASN A 342 23.70 -2.88 -7.87
N GLU A 343 23.46 -3.32 -6.63
CA GLU A 343 24.15 -4.44 -5.97
C GLU A 343 23.58 -5.80 -6.43
#